data_240f59d423acffb785da850b55a5180f
#
_entry.id   240f59d423acffb785da850b55a5180f
#
_cell.length_a   1.000
_cell.length_b   1.000
_cell.length_c   1.000
_cell.angle_alpha   90.00
_cell.angle_beta   90.00
_cell.angle_gamma   90.00
#
_symmetry.space_group_name_H-M   'P 1'
#
loop_
_entity.id
_entity.type
_entity.pdbx_description
1 polymer ?
#
loop_
_entity_poly.entity_id
_entity_poly.type
_entity_poly.pdbx_seq_one_letter_code
_entity_poly.pdbx_strand_id
1 'polypeptide(L)'
;MPSELTATSSAPIAGFRAAGASPQRILLFDTTAHAPPWPLFLEDLDGLAQENPDHFRYTFVDEARFLLQRSFSNRATTRVLDWITLNVRNRRRRAIAYRSASRLLGYRRHPVSSSALNEALMTKAAEFRPNLVVVLMGFHIAPEVVAAIKNEIGAITVNYATDDPFNWRTGTPELIKSIPHYDIYATTKLAIIPDIKRAGGRDVRYVRFGYKSSVHFYDPPLLPNERKRFDVDVAFAGEADADRLPFFRALLRAIPNLNLALYGGLWNQDGQLRRYFRGAVRGRAFRMAHGGAKIVVNLVRRENRDDHVMRTFEGPACGAFMLHERTESHLDIYKEGRDAAFFESSDELIDKVRYYLLHDYERERIRQAGYDRTMSAGHSYRNRLEQILQAASPQPKSIQLRV
;
A
#
# COMPACT_ATOMS: atom_id res chain seq x y z
N MET A 1 -18.23 -33.55 -9.00
CA MET A 1 -18.55 -33.36 -7.59
C MET A 1 -17.57 -32.35 -7.04
N PRO A 2 -17.96 -31.12 -6.68
CA PRO A 2 -17.07 -30.16 -6.06
C PRO A 2 -16.98 -30.47 -4.57
N SER A 3 -15.77 -30.73 -4.08
CA SER A 3 -15.43 -30.88 -2.68
C SER A 3 -15.57 -29.53 -1.97
N GLU A 4 -16.36 -29.49 -0.91
CA GLU A 4 -16.50 -28.39 0.03
C GLU A 4 -15.15 -27.98 0.62
N LEU A 5 -14.69 -26.80 0.29
CA LEU A 5 -13.62 -26.14 0.99
C LEU A 5 -14.18 -25.57 2.30
N THR A 6 -14.02 -26.32 3.37
CA THR A 6 -14.25 -25.90 4.74
C THR A 6 -13.38 -24.68 5.05
N ALA A 7 -14.04 -23.56 5.36
CA ALA A 7 -13.42 -22.37 5.91
C ALA A 7 -12.65 -22.76 7.20
N THR A 8 -11.34 -22.62 7.19
CA THR A 8 -10.54 -22.74 8.41
C THR A 8 -10.85 -21.58 9.31
N SER A 9 -11.55 -21.86 10.40
CA SER A 9 -11.79 -21.00 11.53
C SER A 9 -10.48 -20.37 12.00
N SER A 10 -10.35 -19.05 11.87
CA SER A 10 -9.28 -18.28 12.51
C SER A 10 -9.44 -18.40 14.03
N ALA A 11 -8.42 -18.90 14.72
CA ALA A 11 -8.40 -18.91 16.18
C ALA A 11 -8.60 -17.49 16.71
N PRO A 12 -9.39 -17.28 17.79
CA PRO A 12 -9.62 -15.96 18.36
C PRO A 12 -8.31 -15.35 18.86
N ILE A 13 -8.16 -14.05 18.64
CA ILE A 13 -6.98 -13.26 19.03
C ILE A 13 -6.73 -13.45 20.53
N ALA A 14 -5.68 -14.18 20.88
CA ALA A 14 -5.37 -14.60 22.26
C ALA A 14 -4.99 -13.45 23.23
N GLY A 15 -5.04 -12.18 22.81
CA GLY A 15 -4.70 -11.01 23.60
C GLY A 15 -5.89 -10.13 24.05
N PHE A 16 -7.10 -10.36 23.51
CA PHE A 16 -8.27 -9.50 23.77
C PHE A 16 -9.19 -9.98 24.90
N ARG A 17 -8.89 -11.11 25.54
CA ARG A 17 -9.68 -11.68 26.63
C ARG A 17 -9.06 -11.41 28.00
N ALA A 18 -9.01 -10.15 28.45
CA ALA A 18 -8.96 -9.88 29.89
C ALA A 18 -10.41 -9.69 30.37
N ALA A 19 -10.93 -10.60 31.15
CA ALA A 19 -12.22 -10.45 31.79
C ALA A 19 -12.24 -9.13 32.59
N GLY A 20 -13.15 -8.20 32.24
CA GLY A 20 -13.26 -6.88 32.89
C GLY A 20 -12.64 -5.71 32.12
N ALA A 21 -12.06 -5.88 30.95
CA ALA A 21 -11.56 -4.77 30.15
C ALA A 21 -12.73 -4.00 29.49
N SER A 22 -12.67 -2.66 29.54
CA SER A 22 -13.61 -1.79 28.83
C SER A 22 -13.60 -2.09 27.33
N PRO A 23 -14.74 -1.96 26.62
CA PRO A 23 -14.80 -2.28 25.19
C PRO A 23 -13.82 -1.41 24.41
N GLN A 24 -13.12 -2.03 23.45
CA GLN A 24 -12.23 -1.34 22.51
C GLN A 24 -13.07 -0.41 21.62
N ARG A 25 -12.80 0.88 21.70
CA ARG A 25 -13.47 1.92 20.92
C ARG A 25 -12.45 2.55 19.98
N ILE A 26 -12.54 2.21 18.71
CA ILE A 26 -11.56 2.64 17.69
C ILE A 26 -12.14 3.75 16.83
N LEU A 27 -11.43 4.86 16.71
CA LEU A 27 -11.67 5.87 15.69
C LEU A 27 -10.62 5.70 14.59
N LEU A 28 -11.08 5.36 13.39
CA LEU A 28 -10.25 5.29 12.20
C LEU A 28 -10.32 6.61 11.42
N PHE A 29 -9.16 7.18 11.12
CA PHE A 29 -9.04 8.20 10.09
C PHE A 29 -8.53 7.56 8.81
N ASP A 30 -9.38 7.55 7.76
CA ASP A 30 -9.09 6.92 6.48
C ASP A 30 -8.82 7.96 5.38
N THR A 31 -7.78 7.72 4.59
CA THR A 31 -7.37 8.57 3.47
C THR A 31 -7.78 7.99 2.12
N THR A 32 -8.99 7.44 1.99
CA THR A 32 -9.49 6.84 0.74
C THR A 32 -9.40 7.75 -0.47
N ALA A 33 -9.29 9.07 -0.24
CA ALA A 33 -9.07 10.06 -1.30
C ALA A 33 -7.78 9.85 -2.11
N HIS A 34 -6.80 9.12 -1.58
CA HIS A 34 -5.43 9.12 -2.09
C HIS A 34 -4.87 7.77 -2.52
N ALA A 35 -5.39 6.68 -2.08
CA ALA A 35 -5.12 5.28 -2.46
C ALA A 35 -5.31 4.35 -1.25
N PRO A 36 -5.52 3.11 -1.42
CA PRO A 36 -6.04 2.37 -2.56
C PRO A 36 -7.52 2.69 -2.81
N PRO A 37 -8.13 2.21 -3.91
CA PRO A 37 -9.55 2.50 -4.22
C PRO A 37 -10.56 1.83 -3.27
N TRP A 38 -10.10 1.28 -2.16
CA TRP A 38 -10.87 0.66 -1.09
C TRP A 38 -10.31 1.10 0.27
N PRO A 39 -11.15 1.24 1.30
CA PRO A 39 -10.71 1.50 2.67
C PRO A 39 -9.85 0.33 3.17
N LEU A 40 -8.66 0.63 3.72
CA LEU A 40 -7.72 -0.42 4.14
C LEU A 40 -8.29 -1.32 5.24
N PHE A 41 -8.90 -0.74 6.25
CA PHE A 41 -9.27 -1.45 7.47
C PHE A 41 -10.77 -1.46 7.80
N LEU A 42 -11.62 -0.73 7.08
CA LEU A 42 -13.04 -0.62 7.46
C LEU A 42 -13.75 -1.97 7.50
N GLU A 43 -13.58 -2.80 6.47
CA GLU A 43 -14.19 -4.12 6.42
C GLU A 43 -13.65 -5.07 7.50
N ASP A 44 -12.35 -4.93 7.82
CA ASP A 44 -11.72 -5.72 8.88
C ASP A 44 -12.21 -5.27 10.27
N LEU A 45 -12.47 -3.97 10.47
CA LEU A 45 -13.10 -3.44 11.67
C LEU A 45 -14.57 -3.86 11.79
N ASP A 46 -15.31 -3.90 10.67
CA ASP A 46 -16.67 -4.45 10.64
C ASP A 46 -16.69 -5.92 11.08
N GLY A 47 -15.78 -6.73 10.54
CA GLY A 47 -15.65 -8.14 10.93
C GLY A 47 -15.34 -8.28 12.43
N LEU A 48 -14.39 -7.49 12.96
CA LEU A 48 -14.06 -7.51 14.40
C LEU A 48 -15.26 -7.12 15.26
N ALA A 49 -16.03 -6.11 14.86
CA ALA A 49 -17.21 -5.67 15.60
C ALA A 49 -18.33 -6.71 15.58
N GLN A 50 -18.53 -7.42 14.46
CA GLN A 50 -19.49 -8.51 14.35
C GLN A 50 -19.06 -9.74 15.16
N GLU A 51 -17.78 -10.09 15.16
CA GLU A 51 -17.21 -11.20 15.93
C GLU A 51 -17.26 -10.94 17.45
N ASN A 52 -17.20 -9.65 17.87
CA ASN A 52 -17.08 -9.26 19.29
C ASN A 52 -17.98 -8.05 19.61
N PRO A 53 -19.30 -8.13 19.50
CA PRO A 53 -20.21 -6.98 19.57
C PRO A 53 -20.22 -6.27 20.95
N ASP A 54 -19.94 -7.01 22.02
CA ASP A 54 -19.91 -6.45 23.39
C ASP A 54 -18.56 -5.79 23.73
N HIS A 55 -17.49 -6.19 23.02
CA HIS A 55 -16.13 -5.80 23.36
C HIS A 55 -15.46 -4.92 22.32
N PHE A 56 -16.11 -4.70 21.16
CA PHE A 56 -15.49 -3.97 20.08
C PHE A 56 -16.48 -3.03 19.39
N ARG A 57 -16.12 -1.74 19.32
CA ARG A 57 -16.88 -0.71 18.60
C ARG A 57 -15.91 0.16 17.80
N TYR A 58 -16.34 0.62 16.63
CA TYR A 58 -15.54 1.56 15.86
C TYR A 58 -16.41 2.64 15.22
N THR A 59 -15.76 3.73 14.85
CA THR A 59 -16.28 4.77 13.95
C THR A 59 -15.15 5.26 13.06
N PHE A 60 -15.46 6.04 12.03
CA PHE A 60 -14.43 6.54 11.12
C PHE A 60 -14.69 7.96 10.64
N VAL A 61 -13.62 8.63 10.20
CA VAL A 61 -13.61 9.89 9.46
C VAL A 61 -12.94 9.62 8.12
N ASP A 62 -13.66 9.89 7.03
CA ASP A 62 -13.14 9.75 5.66
C ASP A 62 -12.71 11.12 5.12
N GLU A 63 -11.42 11.25 4.82
CA GLU A 63 -10.82 12.47 4.25
C GLU A 63 -11.47 12.87 2.91
N ALA A 64 -11.99 11.91 2.14
CA ALA A 64 -12.60 12.17 0.84
C ALA A 64 -13.80 13.15 0.93
N ARG A 65 -14.49 13.21 2.08
CA ARG A 65 -15.60 14.14 2.32
C ARG A 65 -15.18 15.60 2.39
N PHE A 66 -13.90 15.86 2.61
CA PHE A 66 -13.32 17.22 2.78
C PHE A 66 -12.52 17.68 1.55
N LEU A 67 -12.56 16.90 0.46
CA LEU A 67 -11.94 17.30 -0.79
C LEU A 67 -12.61 18.58 -1.28
N LEU A 68 -11.81 19.63 -1.45
CA LEU A 68 -12.24 20.84 -2.13
C LEU A 68 -12.50 20.47 -3.60
N GLN A 69 -13.62 20.96 -4.15
CA GLN A 69 -13.87 20.84 -5.59
C GLN A 69 -12.60 21.30 -6.31
N ARG A 70 -12.06 20.42 -7.17
CA ARG A 70 -10.88 20.75 -7.97
C ARG A 70 -11.21 22.01 -8.76
N SER A 71 -10.76 23.15 -8.28
CA SER A 71 -10.50 24.30 -9.13
C SER A 71 -9.66 23.73 -10.27
N PHE A 72 -10.12 23.83 -11.52
CA PHE A 72 -9.53 23.26 -12.71
C PHE A 72 -8.01 23.37 -12.65
N SER A 73 -7.34 22.33 -12.16
CA SER A 73 -5.90 22.25 -12.31
C SER A 73 -5.68 22.15 -13.82
N ASN A 74 -5.21 23.24 -14.39
CA ASN A 74 -5.00 23.41 -15.80
C ASN A 74 -4.29 22.14 -16.32
N ARG A 75 -4.85 21.46 -17.33
CA ARG A 75 -4.26 20.27 -17.97
C ARG A 75 -2.78 20.48 -18.33
N ALA A 76 -2.40 21.72 -18.60
CA ALA A 76 -1.01 22.13 -18.85
C ALA A 76 -0.12 21.92 -17.60
N THR A 77 -0.57 22.34 -16.41
CA THR A 77 0.17 22.15 -15.15
C THR A 77 0.47 20.68 -14.88
N THR A 78 -0.55 19.85 -15.00
CA THR A 78 -0.38 18.39 -14.79
C THR A 78 0.61 17.81 -15.81
N ARG A 79 0.54 18.22 -17.09
CA ARG A 79 1.48 17.77 -18.13
C ARG A 79 2.94 18.13 -17.82
N VAL A 80 3.20 19.34 -17.32
CA VAL A 80 4.56 19.76 -16.93
C VAL A 80 5.10 18.90 -15.80
N LEU A 81 4.30 18.66 -14.77
CA LEU A 81 4.69 17.86 -13.61
C LEU A 81 4.91 16.39 -13.98
N ASP A 82 4.05 15.85 -14.84
CA ASP A 82 4.19 14.50 -15.39
C ASP A 82 5.47 14.36 -16.23
N TRP A 83 5.76 15.34 -17.07
CA TRP A 83 6.98 15.39 -17.85
C TRP A 83 8.24 15.38 -16.98
N ILE A 84 8.26 16.20 -15.91
CA ILE A 84 9.35 16.21 -14.93
C ILE A 84 9.52 14.83 -14.28
N THR A 85 8.41 14.20 -13.91
CA THR A 85 8.40 12.88 -13.27
C THR A 85 8.98 11.79 -14.17
N LEU A 86 8.73 11.86 -15.47
CA LEU A 86 9.16 10.86 -16.44
C LEU A 86 10.57 11.07 -16.97
N ASN A 87 11.00 12.32 -17.12
CA ASN A 87 12.19 12.66 -17.91
C ASN A 87 13.39 13.12 -17.07
N VAL A 88 13.21 13.59 -15.86
CA VAL A 88 14.32 14.02 -15.00
C VAL A 88 14.83 12.84 -14.17
N ARG A 89 15.87 12.16 -14.66
CA ARG A 89 16.44 10.95 -14.02
C ARG A 89 17.07 11.21 -12.65
N ASN A 90 17.79 12.32 -12.50
CA ASN A 90 18.45 12.64 -11.23
C ASN A 90 17.40 13.02 -10.18
N ARG A 91 17.31 12.23 -9.10
CA ARG A 91 16.29 12.37 -8.05
C ARG A 91 16.30 13.74 -7.38
N ARG A 92 17.50 14.30 -7.07
CA ARG A 92 17.61 15.66 -6.49
C ARG A 92 17.10 16.73 -7.45
N ARG A 93 17.54 16.69 -8.72
CA ARG A 93 17.07 17.62 -9.76
C ARG A 93 15.59 17.48 -10.03
N ARG A 94 15.06 16.26 -10.05
CA ARG A 94 13.62 15.97 -10.17
C ARG A 94 12.82 16.59 -9.03
N ALA A 95 13.28 16.40 -7.78
CA ALA A 95 12.64 16.98 -6.60
C ALA A 95 12.60 18.51 -6.65
N ILE A 96 13.72 19.15 -7.00
CA ILE A 96 13.80 20.61 -7.13
C ILE A 96 12.88 21.11 -8.26
N ALA A 97 12.98 20.53 -9.45
CA ALA A 97 12.17 20.93 -10.60
C ALA A 97 10.66 20.77 -10.33
N TYR A 98 10.25 19.66 -9.72
CA TYR A 98 8.84 19.43 -9.39
C TYR A 98 8.31 20.43 -8.34
N ARG A 99 9.06 20.66 -7.26
CA ARG A 99 8.67 21.64 -6.22
C ARG A 99 8.58 23.07 -6.78
N SER A 100 9.56 23.46 -7.59
CA SER A 100 9.56 24.78 -8.22
C SER A 100 8.40 24.94 -9.19
N ALA A 101 8.17 23.96 -10.06
CA ALA A 101 7.04 23.96 -10.97
C ALA A 101 5.68 23.92 -10.22
N SER A 102 5.55 23.10 -9.18
CA SER A 102 4.33 23.05 -8.36
C SER A 102 4.00 24.39 -7.71
N ARG A 103 5.02 25.07 -7.16
CA ARG A 103 4.83 26.42 -6.57
C ARG A 103 4.43 27.44 -7.62
N LEU A 104 5.18 27.50 -8.72
CA LEU A 104 4.94 28.47 -9.79
C LEU A 104 3.56 28.31 -10.43
N LEU A 105 3.10 27.06 -10.58
CA LEU A 105 1.84 26.72 -11.21
C LEU A 105 0.66 26.62 -10.22
N GLY A 106 0.88 26.92 -8.92
CA GLY A 106 -0.16 26.83 -7.90
C GLY A 106 -0.74 25.43 -7.69
N TYR A 107 0.05 24.38 -8.02
CA TYR A 107 -0.42 23.00 -7.94
C TYR A 107 -0.50 22.52 -6.49
N ARG A 108 -1.69 22.12 -6.07
CA ARG A 108 -1.92 21.41 -4.81
C ARG A 108 -2.30 19.97 -5.14
N ARG A 109 -1.48 19.01 -4.68
CA ARG A 109 -1.71 17.59 -4.95
C ARG A 109 -3.00 17.08 -4.30
N HIS A 110 -3.28 17.57 -3.12
CA HIS A 110 -4.40 17.17 -2.28
C HIS A 110 -5.15 18.41 -1.80
N PRO A 111 -6.11 18.92 -2.57
CA PRO A 111 -6.92 20.07 -2.14
C PRO A 111 -7.97 19.60 -1.13
N VAL A 112 -7.59 19.59 0.16
CA VAL A 112 -8.47 19.27 1.29
C VAL A 112 -8.66 20.51 2.16
N SER A 113 -9.86 20.71 2.69
CA SER A 113 -10.11 21.70 3.73
C SER A 113 -9.59 21.17 5.07
N SER A 114 -8.31 21.48 5.37
CA SER A 114 -7.66 20.97 6.59
C SER A 114 -8.35 21.43 7.86
N SER A 115 -8.89 22.66 7.92
CA SER A 115 -9.62 23.16 9.08
C SER A 115 -10.90 22.36 9.34
N ALA A 116 -11.76 22.20 8.33
CA ALA A 116 -13.00 21.45 8.46
C ALA A 116 -12.73 19.95 8.77
N LEU A 117 -11.66 19.38 8.20
CA LEU A 117 -11.24 18.03 8.48
C LEU A 117 -10.82 17.84 9.95
N ASN A 118 -9.98 18.73 10.46
CA ASN A 118 -9.47 18.68 11.84
C ASN A 118 -10.59 18.91 12.86
N GLU A 119 -11.52 19.82 12.57
CA GLU A 119 -12.71 20.05 13.38
C GLU A 119 -13.62 18.81 13.43
N ALA A 120 -13.88 18.19 12.28
CA ALA A 120 -14.69 16.97 12.21
C ALA A 120 -14.04 15.80 12.95
N LEU A 121 -12.71 15.67 12.88
CA LEU A 121 -11.98 14.63 13.60
C LEU A 121 -12.07 14.83 15.11
N MET A 122 -11.90 16.07 15.60
CA MET A 122 -12.04 16.39 17.03
C MET A 122 -13.46 16.19 17.53
N THR A 123 -14.48 16.65 16.78
CA THR A 123 -15.89 16.48 17.12
C THR A 123 -16.22 14.97 17.24
N LYS A 124 -15.80 14.19 16.25
CA LYS A 124 -16.04 12.75 16.25
C LYS A 124 -15.32 12.05 17.41
N ALA A 125 -14.09 12.47 17.73
CA ALA A 125 -13.34 11.93 18.88
C ALA A 125 -14.01 12.29 20.22
N ALA A 126 -14.50 13.53 20.37
CA ALA A 126 -15.19 13.98 21.58
C ALA A 126 -16.52 13.24 21.81
N GLU A 127 -17.31 13.04 20.74
CA GLU A 127 -18.57 12.31 20.79
C GLU A 127 -18.39 10.80 21.06
N PHE A 128 -17.48 10.18 20.31
CA PHE A 128 -17.28 8.73 20.36
C PHE A 128 -16.45 8.29 21.56
N ARG A 129 -15.57 9.17 22.09
CA ARG A 129 -14.64 8.86 23.19
C ARG A 129 -13.82 7.59 22.91
N PRO A 130 -13.04 7.53 21.84
CA PRO A 130 -12.23 6.36 21.52
C PRO A 130 -11.17 6.13 22.59
N ASN A 131 -10.73 4.87 22.76
CA ASN A 131 -9.52 4.54 23.50
C ASN A 131 -8.32 4.32 22.56
N LEU A 132 -8.59 4.19 21.25
CA LEU A 132 -7.57 4.09 20.20
C LEU A 132 -7.99 4.90 18.98
N VAL A 133 -7.07 5.72 18.47
CA VAL A 133 -7.23 6.41 17.18
C VAL A 133 -6.14 5.92 16.22
N VAL A 134 -6.57 5.34 15.10
CA VAL A 134 -5.69 4.90 14.02
C VAL A 134 -5.80 5.87 12.85
N VAL A 135 -4.69 6.48 12.48
CA VAL A 135 -4.59 7.44 11.39
C VAL A 135 -3.83 6.81 10.22
N LEU A 136 -4.49 6.65 9.09
CA LEU A 136 -3.83 6.26 7.85
C LEU A 136 -3.21 7.49 7.20
N MET A 137 -1.89 7.53 7.09
CA MET A 137 -1.09 8.67 6.61
C MET A 137 -1.30 9.98 7.40
N GLY A 138 -2.46 10.61 7.29
CA GLY A 138 -2.77 11.87 8.00
C GLY A 138 -2.13 13.11 7.39
N PHE A 139 -2.12 13.24 6.05
CA PHE A 139 -1.47 14.35 5.32
C PHE A 139 -1.90 15.75 5.76
N HIS A 140 -3.13 15.90 6.24
CA HIS A 140 -3.77 17.18 6.56
C HIS A 140 -4.20 17.29 8.04
N ILE A 141 -3.80 16.32 8.86
CA ILE A 141 -4.07 16.38 10.30
C ILE A 141 -3.03 17.28 10.95
N ALA A 142 -3.52 18.29 11.67
CA ALA A 142 -2.66 19.22 12.41
C ALA A 142 -2.03 18.53 13.62
N PRO A 143 -0.76 18.85 13.95
CA PRO A 143 -0.08 18.28 15.13
C PRO A 143 -0.86 18.50 16.43
N GLU A 144 -1.49 19.68 16.56
CA GLU A 144 -2.29 20.09 17.72
C GLU A 144 -3.51 19.18 17.92
N VAL A 145 -4.11 18.69 16.82
CA VAL A 145 -5.26 17.78 16.86
C VAL A 145 -4.85 16.41 17.38
N VAL A 146 -3.70 15.89 16.92
CA VAL A 146 -3.16 14.62 17.46
C VAL A 146 -2.85 14.76 18.94
N ALA A 147 -2.24 15.88 19.36
CA ALA A 147 -1.95 16.17 20.76
C ALA A 147 -3.22 16.29 21.60
N ALA A 148 -4.26 16.99 21.12
CA ALA A 148 -5.54 17.14 21.79
C ALA A 148 -6.27 15.81 21.97
N ILE A 149 -6.31 14.98 20.95
CA ILE A 149 -6.89 13.61 21.04
C ILE A 149 -6.22 12.82 22.17
N LYS A 150 -4.91 12.88 22.27
CA LYS A 150 -4.16 12.21 23.33
C LYS A 150 -4.43 12.81 24.70
N ASN A 151 -4.32 14.14 24.85
CA ASN A 151 -4.32 14.80 26.16
C ASN A 151 -5.74 15.03 26.71
N GLU A 152 -6.72 15.32 25.86
CA GLU A 152 -8.09 15.69 26.27
C GLU A 152 -9.05 14.50 26.20
N ILE A 153 -8.86 13.60 25.21
CA ILE A 153 -9.70 12.40 25.07
C ILE A 153 -9.09 11.21 25.81
N GLY A 154 -7.75 11.18 25.96
CA GLY A 154 -7.03 10.06 26.57
C GLY A 154 -6.86 8.85 25.67
N ALA A 155 -7.02 9.01 24.37
CA ALA A 155 -6.87 7.92 23.41
C ALA A 155 -5.40 7.67 23.08
N ILE A 156 -5.03 6.40 22.90
CA ILE A 156 -3.76 6.03 22.25
C ILE A 156 -3.84 6.41 20.77
N THR A 157 -2.79 7.03 20.25
CA THR A 157 -2.74 7.51 18.88
C THR A 157 -1.72 6.72 18.05
N VAL A 158 -2.15 6.13 16.96
CA VAL A 158 -1.32 5.37 16.04
C VAL A 158 -1.37 5.98 14.65
N ASN A 159 -0.21 6.28 14.06
CA ASN A 159 -0.12 6.55 12.62
C ASN A 159 0.28 5.28 11.89
N TYR A 160 -0.37 4.96 10.77
CA TYR A 160 0.07 3.95 9.83
C TYR A 160 0.45 4.60 8.51
N ALA A 161 1.76 4.83 8.35
CA ALA A 161 2.33 5.49 7.18
C ALA A 161 2.64 4.47 6.08
N THR A 162 1.85 4.50 5.02
CA THR A 162 2.03 3.68 3.83
C THR A 162 2.97 4.29 2.80
N ASP A 163 3.22 5.61 2.92
CA ASP A 163 4.20 6.36 2.13
C ASP A 163 5.27 6.97 3.03
N ASP A 164 6.40 7.35 2.41
CA ASP A 164 7.48 8.07 3.08
C ASP A 164 7.04 9.51 3.40
N PRO A 165 6.90 9.91 4.69
CA PRO A 165 6.49 11.26 5.07
C PRO A 165 7.52 12.32 4.66
N PHE A 166 8.78 11.94 4.42
CA PHE A 166 9.86 12.83 3.99
C PHE A 166 9.98 12.91 2.46
N ASN A 167 9.14 12.16 1.74
CA ASN A 167 9.14 12.19 0.28
C ASN A 167 8.69 13.57 -0.20
N TRP A 168 9.53 14.21 -0.99
CA TRP A 168 9.30 15.53 -1.55
C TRP A 168 8.00 15.65 -2.37
N ARG A 169 7.50 14.53 -2.90
CA ARG A 169 6.29 14.47 -3.74
C ARG A 169 5.01 14.30 -2.90
N THR A 170 5.08 13.58 -1.79
CA THR A 170 3.91 13.18 -0.99
C THR A 170 3.90 13.75 0.41
N GLY A 171 5.07 14.03 1.00
CA GLY A 171 5.16 14.55 2.35
C GLY A 171 4.63 15.98 2.49
N THR A 172 3.99 16.27 3.63
CA THR A 172 3.55 17.60 4.02
C THR A 172 4.27 18.04 5.30
N PRO A 173 4.40 19.36 5.56
CA PRO A 173 4.95 19.85 6.82
C PRO A 173 4.15 19.37 8.03
N GLU A 174 2.82 19.31 7.92
CA GLU A 174 1.89 18.85 8.96
C GLU A 174 2.17 17.40 9.32
N LEU A 175 2.31 16.53 8.32
CA LEU A 175 2.62 15.12 8.49
C LEU A 175 3.93 14.91 9.27
N ILE A 176 4.99 15.66 8.94
CA ILE A 176 6.29 15.58 9.62
C ILE A 176 6.19 16.11 11.04
N LYS A 177 5.54 17.27 11.24
CA LYS A 177 5.36 17.89 12.56
C LYS A 177 4.49 17.04 13.49
N SER A 178 3.59 16.23 12.95
CA SER A 178 2.71 15.36 13.73
C SER A 178 3.43 14.10 14.27
N ILE A 179 4.58 13.72 13.72
CA ILE A 179 5.31 12.49 14.11
C ILE A 179 5.52 12.38 15.63
N PRO A 180 6.01 13.42 16.35
CA PRO A 180 6.30 13.31 17.78
C PRO A 180 5.04 13.20 18.66
N HIS A 181 3.87 13.51 18.14
CA HIS A 181 2.61 13.49 18.87
C HIS A 181 1.93 12.13 18.89
N TYR A 182 2.24 11.25 17.95
CA TYR A 182 1.73 9.88 17.94
C TYR A 182 2.41 9.04 19.02
N ASP A 183 1.63 8.19 19.71
CA ASP A 183 2.18 7.20 20.64
C ASP A 183 2.94 6.12 19.89
N ILE A 184 2.38 5.65 18.77
CA ILE A 184 2.98 4.65 17.89
C ILE A 184 2.99 5.18 16.46
N TYR A 185 4.14 5.09 15.80
CA TYR A 185 4.29 5.40 14.40
C TYR A 185 4.62 4.12 13.61
N ALA A 186 3.60 3.51 13.01
CA ALA A 186 3.77 2.34 12.17
C ALA A 186 4.11 2.75 10.73
N THR A 187 5.06 2.07 10.12
CA THR A 187 5.47 2.35 8.74
C THR A 187 5.68 1.06 7.95
N THR A 188 5.39 1.13 6.64
CA THR A 188 5.66 0.02 5.71
C THR A 188 7.10 -0.02 5.22
N LYS A 189 7.99 0.88 5.67
CA LYS A 189 9.33 1.08 5.10
C LYS A 189 10.42 1.02 6.17
N LEU A 190 11.30 0.04 6.09
CA LEU A 190 12.45 -0.09 6.99
C LEU A 190 13.42 1.10 6.87
N ALA A 191 13.67 1.57 5.66
CA ALA A 191 14.65 2.61 5.36
C ALA A 191 14.34 3.97 6.01
N ILE A 192 13.08 4.23 6.40
CA ILE A 192 12.71 5.52 6.99
C ILE A 192 12.63 5.51 8.53
N ILE A 193 12.73 4.35 9.15
CA ILE A 193 12.65 4.23 10.63
C ILE A 193 13.64 5.18 11.34
N PRO A 194 14.92 5.28 10.93
CA PRO A 194 15.86 6.22 11.54
C PRO A 194 15.41 7.68 11.40
N ASP A 195 14.81 8.05 10.27
CA ASP A 195 14.33 9.41 10.02
C ASP A 195 13.11 9.75 10.88
N ILE A 196 12.16 8.81 11.03
CA ILE A 196 11.00 8.95 11.91
C ILE A 196 11.45 9.14 13.36
N LYS A 197 12.42 8.36 13.82
CA LYS A 197 13.01 8.51 15.18
C LYS A 197 13.66 9.88 15.36
N ARG A 198 14.42 10.36 14.38
CA ARG A 198 15.02 11.71 14.40
C ARG A 198 13.98 12.82 14.39
N ALA A 199 12.84 12.61 13.76
CA ALA A 199 11.72 13.53 13.76
C ALA A 199 10.88 13.47 15.06
N GLY A 200 11.28 12.68 16.05
CA GLY A 200 10.65 12.58 17.37
C GLY A 200 9.69 11.41 17.55
N GLY A 201 9.62 10.49 16.60
CA GLY A 201 8.84 9.25 16.74
C GLY A 201 9.44 8.36 17.85
N ARG A 202 8.66 8.09 18.91
CA ARG A 202 9.12 7.37 20.10
C ARG A 202 9.04 5.87 19.94
N ASP A 203 7.87 5.36 19.61
CA ASP A 203 7.62 3.94 19.30
C ASP A 203 7.38 3.79 17.81
N VAL A 204 8.40 3.33 17.08
CA VAL A 204 8.34 3.16 15.63
C VAL A 204 8.29 1.69 15.29
N ARG A 205 7.20 1.28 14.61
CA ARG A 205 6.93 -0.11 14.27
C ARG A 205 6.99 -0.33 12.76
N TYR A 206 7.57 -1.45 12.35
CA TYR A 206 7.51 -1.90 10.97
C TYR A 206 6.27 -2.78 10.78
N VAL A 207 5.32 -2.29 9.99
CA VAL A 207 4.09 -3.01 9.65
C VAL A 207 3.97 -3.01 8.12
N ARG A 208 4.16 -4.16 7.50
CA ARG A 208 4.17 -4.32 6.05
C ARG A 208 2.81 -3.99 5.42
N PHE A 209 2.80 -3.81 4.10
CA PHE A 209 1.59 -3.89 3.31
C PHE A 209 0.95 -5.28 3.43
N GLY A 210 -0.25 -5.44 2.89
CA GLY A 210 -0.96 -6.70 2.85
C GLY A 210 -1.80 -6.81 1.58
N TYR A 211 -2.58 -7.88 1.52
CA TYR A 211 -3.67 -8.02 0.56
C TYR A 211 -5.02 -7.99 1.30
N LYS A 212 -6.09 -7.68 0.57
CA LYS A 212 -7.47 -7.72 1.07
C LYS A 212 -8.19 -8.92 0.45
N SER A 213 -8.61 -9.88 1.25
CA SER A 213 -9.18 -11.14 0.77
C SER A 213 -10.48 -10.97 -0.03
N SER A 214 -11.30 -9.98 0.31
CA SER A 214 -12.52 -9.64 -0.43
C SER A 214 -12.25 -8.97 -1.80
N VAL A 215 -11.04 -8.44 -2.01
CA VAL A 215 -10.64 -7.73 -3.23
C VAL A 215 -9.65 -8.52 -4.07
N HIS A 216 -8.67 -9.15 -3.42
CA HIS A 216 -7.55 -9.85 -4.04
C HIS A 216 -7.71 -11.36 -3.85
N PHE A 217 -8.16 -12.01 -4.89
CA PHE A 217 -8.32 -13.46 -4.97
C PHE A 217 -8.14 -13.92 -6.42
N TYR A 218 -7.90 -15.19 -6.62
CA TYR A 218 -7.70 -15.75 -7.96
C TYR A 218 -9.00 -15.69 -8.78
N ASP A 219 -8.98 -14.91 -9.84
CA ASP A 219 -10.11 -14.67 -10.75
C ASP A 219 -9.55 -14.41 -12.16
N PRO A 220 -9.05 -15.47 -12.84
CA PRO A 220 -8.42 -15.33 -14.13
C PRO A 220 -9.43 -15.00 -15.23
N PRO A 221 -8.98 -14.47 -16.40
CA PRO A 221 -9.85 -14.20 -17.53
C PRO A 221 -10.38 -15.52 -18.12
N LEU A 222 -11.69 -15.69 -18.15
CA LEU A 222 -12.34 -16.91 -18.63
C LEU A 222 -12.97 -16.72 -20.04
N LEU A 223 -13.56 -15.56 -20.28
CA LEU A 223 -14.25 -15.25 -21.52
C LEU A 223 -13.26 -14.89 -22.64
N PRO A 224 -13.57 -15.18 -23.93
CA PRO A 224 -12.67 -14.87 -25.06
C PRO A 224 -12.23 -13.39 -25.13
N ASN A 225 -13.15 -12.46 -24.88
CA ASN A 225 -12.84 -11.04 -24.85
C ASN A 225 -11.95 -10.62 -23.66
N GLU A 226 -12.09 -11.29 -22.51
CA GLU A 226 -11.21 -11.11 -21.34
C GLU A 226 -9.82 -11.66 -21.62
N ARG A 227 -9.71 -12.87 -22.18
CA ARG A 227 -8.43 -13.47 -22.59
C ARG A 227 -7.70 -12.61 -23.60
N LYS A 228 -8.38 -12.09 -24.61
CA LYS A 228 -7.80 -11.17 -25.59
C LYS A 228 -7.16 -9.93 -24.92
N ARG A 229 -7.69 -9.48 -23.79
CA ARG A 229 -7.21 -8.29 -23.09
C ARG A 229 -6.16 -8.59 -22.03
N PHE A 230 -6.27 -9.69 -21.31
CA PHE A 230 -5.50 -9.97 -20.10
C PHE A 230 -4.55 -11.16 -20.20
N ASP A 231 -4.73 -12.06 -21.20
CA ASP A 231 -3.79 -13.15 -21.47
C ASP A 231 -2.59 -12.58 -22.21
N VAL A 232 -1.55 -12.25 -21.44
CA VAL A 232 -0.34 -11.58 -21.93
C VAL A 232 0.90 -12.28 -21.39
N ASP A 233 2.04 -12.11 -22.09
CA ASP A 233 3.31 -12.68 -21.65
C ASP A 233 3.81 -12.00 -20.36
N VAL A 234 3.81 -10.66 -20.35
CA VAL A 234 4.28 -9.87 -19.22
C VAL A 234 3.28 -8.77 -18.90
N ALA A 235 2.94 -8.65 -17.63
CA ALA A 235 2.15 -7.52 -17.11
C ALA A 235 2.92 -6.74 -16.04
N PHE A 236 2.63 -5.44 -15.97
CA PHE A 236 3.01 -4.58 -14.85
C PHE A 236 1.82 -3.69 -14.48
N ALA A 237 1.49 -3.66 -13.19
CA ALA A 237 0.42 -2.80 -12.66
C ALA A 237 1.02 -1.74 -11.72
N GLY A 238 1.15 -0.52 -12.19
CA GLY A 238 1.69 0.63 -11.45
C GLY A 238 1.90 1.83 -12.34
N GLU A 239 2.10 2.99 -11.75
CA GLU A 239 2.38 4.22 -12.46
C GLU A 239 3.78 4.22 -13.09
N ALA A 240 3.94 4.80 -14.27
CA ALA A 240 5.25 5.03 -14.87
C ALA A 240 6.02 6.10 -14.10
N ASP A 241 7.34 5.91 -14.01
CA ASP A 241 8.28 6.91 -13.53
C ASP A 241 9.65 6.73 -14.20
N ALA A 242 10.55 7.70 -14.00
CA ALA A 242 11.86 7.70 -14.63
C ALA A 242 12.76 6.50 -14.25
N ASP A 243 12.49 5.86 -13.12
CA ASP A 243 13.26 4.70 -12.65
C ASP A 243 12.74 3.39 -13.29
N ARG A 244 11.44 3.32 -13.62
CA ARG A 244 10.77 2.15 -14.20
C ARG A 244 10.87 2.06 -15.73
N LEU A 245 10.83 3.21 -16.41
CA LEU A 245 10.89 3.26 -17.88
C LEU A 245 12.07 2.48 -18.48
N PRO A 246 13.32 2.55 -17.96
CA PRO A 246 14.47 1.85 -18.51
C PRO A 246 14.29 0.33 -18.55
N PHE A 247 13.68 -0.28 -17.54
CA PHE A 247 13.45 -1.72 -17.48
C PHE A 247 12.58 -2.21 -18.66
N PHE A 248 11.42 -1.58 -18.88
CA PHE A 248 10.50 -1.98 -19.96
C PHE A 248 11.03 -1.63 -21.34
N ARG A 249 11.77 -0.53 -21.50
CA ARG A 249 12.43 -0.19 -22.74
C ARG A 249 13.53 -1.20 -23.10
N ALA A 250 14.31 -1.66 -22.11
CA ALA A 250 15.32 -2.70 -22.31
C ALA A 250 14.67 -4.03 -22.67
N LEU A 251 13.62 -4.42 -21.94
CA LEU A 251 12.87 -5.65 -22.19
C LEU A 251 12.33 -5.72 -23.63
N LEU A 252 11.72 -4.63 -24.13
CA LEU A 252 11.19 -4.59 -25.48
C LEU A 252 12.25 -4.56 -26.59
N ARG A 253 13.43 -3.99 -26.31
CA ARG A 253 14.55 -4.08 -27.27
C ARG A 253 15.07 -5.51 -27.38
N ALA A 254 15.11 -6.24 -26.27
CA ALA A 254 15.62 -7.60 -26.22
C ALA A 254 14.61 -8.65 -26.69
N ILE A 255 13.30 -8.37 -26.54
CA ILE A 255 12.19 -9.27 -26.92
C ILE A 255 11.15 -8.44 -27.71
N PRO A 256 11.38 -8.18 -29.03
CA PRO A 256 10.56 -7.25 -29.82
C PRO A 256 9.08 -7.64 -29.92
N ASN A 257 8.78 -8.95 -29.92
CA ASN A 257 7.42 -9.49 -30.11
C ASN A 257 6.71 -9.81 -28.77
N LEU A 258 7.24 -9.31 -27.65
CA LEU A 258 6.67 -9.55 -26.34
C LEU A 258 5.24 -8.98 -26.24
N ASN A 259 4.28 -9.83 -25.87
CA ASN A 259 2.93 -9.39 -25.53
C ASN A 259 2.94 -8.78 -24.12
N LEU A 260 3.24 -7.47 -24.07
CA LEU A 260 3.37 -6.69 -22.84
C LEU A 260 2.09 -5.91 -22.56
N ALA A 261 1.66 -5.87 -21.30
CA ALA A 261 0.60 -5.00 -20.80
C ALA A 261 1.10 -4.10 -19.66
N LEU A 262 0.96 -2.80 -19.83
CA LEU A 262 1.31 -1.79 -18.83
C LEU A 262 0.04 -1.12 -18.31
N TYR A 263 -0.26 -1.32 -17.03
CA TYR A 263 -1.43 -0.78 -16.35
C TYR A 263 -1.03 0.30 -15.35
N GLY A 264 -1.83 1.38 -15.29
CA GLY A 264 -1.59 2.51 -14.39
C GLY A 264 -1.36 3.82 -15.13
N GLY A 265 -1.02 4.89 -14.42
CA GLY A 265 -0.84 6.22 -15.01
C GLY A 265 0.49 6.39 -15.76
N LEU A 266 0.53 7.43 -16.60
CA LEU A 266 1.70 8.00 -17.27
C LEU A 266 2.37 7.17 -18.37
N TRP A 267 2.07 5.89 -18.55
CA TRP A 267 2.64 5.05 -19.62
C TRP A 267 2.32 5.57 -21.02
N ASN A 268 1.16 6.21 -21.19
CA ASN A 268 0.73 6.81 -22.45
C ASN A 268 1.54 8.04 -22.87
N GLN A 269 2.34 8.60 -21.95
CA GLN A 269 3.20 9.75 -22.22
C GLN A 269 4.59 9.35 -22.72
N ASP A 270 4.97 8.07 -22.63
CA ASP A 270 6.22 7.57 -23.15
C ASP A 270 6.11 7.17 -24.62
N GLY A 271 7.01 7.68 -25.47
CA GLY A 271 6.96 7.48 -26.92
C GLY A 271 7.08 6.02 -27.36
N GLN A 272 7.82 5.20 -26.62
CA GLN A 272 8.04 3.78 -26.94
C GLN A 272 7.01 2.87 -26.25
N LEU A 273 6.63 3.18 -25.03
CA LEU A 273 5.80 2.31 -24.18
C LEU A 273 4.30 2.55 -24.32
N ARG A 274 3.86 3.69 -24.88
CA ARG A 274 2.45 4.07 -25.00
C ARG A 274 1.57 3.03 -25.71
N ARG A 275 2.13 2.26 -26.64
CA ARG A 275 1.38 1.23 -27.38
C ARG A 275 1.02 0.02 -26.53
N TYR A 276 1.73 -0.19 -25.40
CA TYR A 276 1.51 -1.27 -24.43
C TYR A 276 0.63 -0.83 -23.26
N PHE A 277 0.29 0.45 -23.22
CA PHE A 277 -0.59 1.01 -22.19
C PHE A 277 -2.02 0.48 -22.34
N ARG A 278 -2.56 -0.10 -21.28
CA ARG A 278 -3.90 -0.71 -21.24
C ARG A 278 -4.87 0.01 -20.27
N GLY A 279 -4.50 1.20 -19.81
CA GLY A 279 -5.29 1.96 -18.82
C GLY A 279 -5.03 1.52 -17.38
N ALA A 280 -5.77 2.13 -16.44
CA ALA A 280 -5.76 1.71 -15.06
C ALA A 280 -6.70 0.51 -14.86
N VAL A 281 -6.32 -0.42 -13.99
CA VAL A 281 -7.13 -1.59 -13.62
C VAL A 281 -7.48 -1.57 -12.14
N ARG A 282 -8.72 -1.93 -11.81
CA ARG A 282 -9.26 -2.00 -10.44
C ARG A 282 -10.24 -3.16 -10.33
N GLY A 283 -10.49 -3.63 -9.10
CA GLY A 283 -11.46 -4.70 -8.84
C GLY A 283 -11.18 -5.94 -9.70
N ARG A 284 -12.21 -6.46 -10.39
CA ARG A 284 -12.09 -7.65 -11.24
C ARG A 284 -11.03 -7.49 -12.34
N ALA A 285 -10.94 -6.31 -12.98
CA ALA A 285 -9.91 -6.06 -14.00
C ALA A 285 -8.48 -6.13 -13.44
N PHE A 286 -8.27 -5.75 -12.17
CA PHE A 286 -6.98 -5.91 -11.50
C PHE A 286 -6.64 -7.39 -11.28
N ARG A 287 -7.61 -8.19 -10.81
CA ARG A 287 -7.42 -9.64 -10.63
C ARG A 287 -7.10 -10.34 -11.95
N MET A 288 -7.86 -10.04 -13.01
CA MET A 288 -7.60 -10.59 -14.34
C MET A 288 -6.25 -10.18 -14.92
N ALA A 289 -5.81 -8.95 -14.67
CA ALA A 289 -4.51 -8.46 -15.13
C ALA A 289 -3.33 -9.20 -14.46
N HIS A 290 -3.52 -9.67 -13.23
CA HIS A 290 -2.54 -10.46 -12.50
C HIS A 290 -2.69 -11.96 -12.78
N GLY A 291 -3.89 -12.51 -12.71
CA GLY A 291 -4.14 -13.94 -12.92
C GLY A 291 -4.10 -14.39 -14.38
N GLY A 292 -4.20 -13.46 -15.35
CA GLY A 292 -4.13 -13.76 -16.78
C GLY A 292 -2.75 -13.60 -17.42
N ALA A 293 -1.83 -12.89 -16.76
CA ALA A 293 -0.48 -12.73 -17.26
C ALA A 293 0.40 -13.95 -16.92
N LYS A 294 1.25 -14.39 -17.86
CA LYS A 294 2.24 -15.45 -17.58
C LYS A 294 3.25 -14.98 -16.54
N ILE A 295 3.70 -13.72 -16.61
CA ILE A 295 4.67 -13.13 -15.69
C ILE A 295 4.17 -11.76 -15.26
N VAL A 296 4.11 -11.50 -13.98
CA VAL A 296 3.85 -10.17 -13.43
C VAL A 296 5.14 -9.60 -12.84
N VAL A 297 5.64 -8.53 -13.44
CA VAL A 297 6.83 -7.82 -12.96
C VAL A 297 6.44 -6.91 -11.80
N ASN A 298 7.22 -6.93 -10.73
CA ASN A 298 7.02 -6.06 -9.58
C ASN A 298 8.27 -5.23 -9.29
N LEU A 299 8.18 -3.93 -9.52
CA LEU A 299 9.22 -2.94 -9.26
C LEU A 299 8.86 -2.08 -8.05
N VAL A 300 9.81 -1.88 -7.17
CA VAL A 300 9.67 -0.94 -6.04
C VAL A 300 9.70 0.51 -6.51
N ARG A 301 9.21 1.43 -5.69
CA ARG A 301 9.28 2.87 -5.97
C ARG A 301 10.45 3.47 -5.17
N ARG A 302 11.56 3.69 -5.83
CA ARG A 302 12.79 4.22 -5.19
C ARG A 302 12.61 5.61 -4.59
N GLU A 303 11.79 6.47 -5.21
CA GLU A 303 11.47 7.78 -4.66
C GLU A 303 10.79 7.72 -3.30
N ASN A 304 10.01 6.68 -3.08
CA ASN A 304 9.28 6.43 -1.84
C ASN A 304 10.08 5.57 -0.85
N ARG A 305 11.34 5.27 -1.17
CA ARG A 305 12.22 4.38 -0.39
C ARG A 305 11.56 3.03 -0.08
N ASP A 306 10.76 2.51 -1.05
CA ASP A 306 10.09 1.23 -0.93
C ASP A 306 11.12 0.09 -0.96
N ASP A 307 10.96 -0.87 -0.08
CA ASP A 307 11.63 -2.17 -0.05
C ASP A 307 10.67 -3.31 -0.45
N HIS A 308 9.38 -3.06 -0.39
CA HIS A 308 8.29 -3.83 -0.94
C HIS A 308 7.11 -2.88 -1.22
N VAL A 309 6.14 -3.34 -1.99
CA VAL A 309 4.95 -2.56 -2.37
C VAL A 309 3.68 -3.39 -2.13
N MET A 310 2.51 -2.78 -2.25
CA MET A 310 1.22 -3.48 -2.10
C MET A 310 1.14 -4.72 -3.00
N ARG A 311 1.58 -4.61 -4.26
CA ARG A 311 1.57 -5.70 -5.25
C ARG A 311 2.43 -6.90 -4.86
N THR A 312 3.36 -6.73 -3.93
CA THR A 312 4.12 -7.85 -3.34
C THR A 312 3.19 -8.90 -2.75
N PHE A 313 2.05 -8.47 -2.20
CA PHE A 313 1.04 -9.35 -1.60
C PHE A 313 -0.21 -9.50 -2.48
N GLU A 314 -0.65 -8.41 -3.11
CA GLU A 314 -1.85 -8.37 -3.95
C GLU A 314 -1.71 -9.25 -5.21
N GLY A 315 -0.52 -9.22 -5.83
CA GLY A 315 -0.25 -10.00 -7.05
C GLY A 315 -0.38 -11.51 -6.82
N PRO A 316 0.37 -12.11 -5.88
CA PRO A 316 0.25 -13.54 -5.58
C PRO A 316 -1.15 -13.92 -5.09
N ALA A 317 -1.81 -13.07 -4.28
CA ALA A 317 -3.19 -13.30 -3.83
C ALA A 317 -4.19 -13.37 -5.01
N CYS A 318 -3.89 -12.66 -6.12
CA CYS A 318 -4.64 -12.78 -7.38
C CYS A 318 -4.16 -13.94 -8.27
N GLY A 319 -3.27 -14.80 -7.78
CA GLY A 319 -2.77 -15.95 -8.50
C GLY A 319 -1.71 -15.62 -9.57
N ALA A 320 -0.93 -14.55 -9.40
CA ALA A 320 0.13 -14.18 -10.32
C ALA A 320 1.43 -14.94 -10.07
N PHE A 321 2.14 -15.33 -11.14
CA PHE A 321 3.56 -15.61 -11.05
C PHE A 321 4.31 -14.30 -10.95
N MET A 322 5.01 -14.08 -9.83
CA MET A 322 5.67 -12.80 -9.54
C MET A 322 7.16 -12.85 -9.85
N LEU A 323 7.61 -11.89 -10.65
CA LEU A 323 9.01 -11.59 -10.89
C LEU A 323 9.34 -10.25 -10.21
N HIS A 324 9.88 -10.30 -8.99
CA HIS A 324 10.13 -9.15 -8.15
C HIS A 324 11.51 -8.54 -8.38
N GLU A 325 11.60 -7.21 -8.31
CA GLU A 325 12.89 -6.55 -8.07
C GLU A 325 13.45 -7.07 -6.73
N ARG A 326 14.71 -7.49 -6.72
CA ARG A 326 15.37 -8.07 -5.55
C ARG A 326 15.59 -7.00 -4.48
N THR A 327 15.02 -7.22 -3.30
CA THR A 327 15.23 -6.44 -2.08
C THR A 327 15.30 -7.39 -0.89
N GLU A 328 15.90 -6.97 0.21
CA GLU A 328 15.93 -7.76 1.44
C GLU A 328 14.52 -8.11 1.94
N SER A 329 13.58 -7.15 1.87
CA SER A 329 12.18 -7.39 2.24
C SER A 329 11.51 -8.45 1.37
N HIS A 330 11.74 -8.45 0.06
CA HIS A 330 11.18 -9.46 -0.81
C HIS A 330 11.74 -10.85 -0.53
N LEU A 331 13.05 -10.95 -0.25
CA LEU A 331 13.72 -12.21 0.08
C LEU A 331 13.30 -12.77 1.47
N ASP A 332 12.93 -11.87 2.39
CA ASP A 332 12.38 -12.28 3.69
C ASP A 332 10.92 -12.79 3.58
N ILE A 333 10.15 -12.26 2.64
CA ILE A 333 8.75 -12.66 2.41
C ILE A 333 8.67 -13.96 1.60
N TYR A 334 9.45 -14.07 0.51
CA TYR A 334 9.42 -15.18 -0.45
C TYR A 334 10.80 -15.78 -0.67
N LYS A 335 10.86 -17.11 -0.89
CA LYS A 335 12.08 -17.83 -1.25
C LYS A 335 12.22 -17.91 -2.76
N GLU A 336 13.38 -17.49 -3.29
CA GLU A 336 13.69 -17.54 -4.72
C GLU A 336 13.57 -18.97 -5.28
N GLY A 337 13.00 -19.07 -6.48
CA GLY A 337 12.80 -20.34 -7.18
C GLY A 337 11.77 -21.28 -6.55
N ARG A 338 11.25 -20.93 -5.37
CA ARG A 338 10.18 -21.67 -4.68
C ARG A 338 8.85 -20.92 -4.72
N ASP A 339 8.80 -19.70 -4.14
CA ASP A 339 7.58 -18.90 -3.95
C ASP A 339 7.52 -17.71 -4.91
N ALA A 340 8.65 -17.28 -5.45
CA ALA A 340 8.77 -16.17 -6.41
C ALA A 340 10.09 -16.27 -7.19
N ALA A 341 10.22 -15.45 -8.23
CA ALA A 341 11.47 -15.17 -8.91
C ALA A 341 11.91 -13.70 -8.67
N PHE A 342 13.22 -13.45 -8.74
CA PHE A 342 13.79 -12.14 -8.48
C PHE A 342 14.74 -11.71 -9.57
N PHE A 343 14.96 -10.39 -9.70
CA PHE A 343 15.96 -9.78 -10.57
C PHE A 343 16.53 -8.51 -9.94
N GLU A 344 17.78 -8.19 -10.24
CA GLU A 344 18.49 -6.98 -9.76
C GLU A 344 18.72 -5.95 -10.87
N SER A 345 18.84 -6.42 -12.12
CA SER A 345 19.16 -5.58 -13.26
C SER A 345 18.18 -5.76 -14.43
N SER A 346 18.25 -4.86 -15.41
CA SER A 346 17.47 -5.00 -16.64
C SER A 346 17.87 -6.25 -17.43
N ASP A 347 19.15 -6.65 -17.39
CA ASP A 347 19.64 -7.81 -18.12
C ASP A 347 19.13 -9.11 -17.47
N GLU A 348 19.19 -9.20 -16.16
CA GLU A 348 18.61 -10.33 -15.42
C GLU A 348 17.09 -10.40 -15.59
N LEU A 349 16.38 -9.24 -15.61
CA LEU A 349 14.95 -9.22 -15.93
C LEU A 349 14.68 -9.85 -17.30
N ILE A 350 15.47 -9.51 -18.32
CA ILE A 350 15.35 -10.03 -19.68
C ILE A 350 15.57 -11.55 -19.68
N ASP A 351 16.61 -12.03 -19.02
CA ASP A 351 16.95 -13.45 -18.98
C ASP A 351 15.88 -14.25 -18.22
N LYS A 352 15.41 -13.77 -17.08
CA LYS A 352 14.31 -14.41 -16.32
C LYS A 352 13.00 -14.42 -17.12
N VAL A 353 12.67 -13.34 -17.83
CA VAL A 353 11.47 -13.32 -18.68
C VAL A 353 11.58 -14.36 -19.80
N ARG A 354 12.72 -14.40 -20.53
CA ARG A 354 12.94 -15.44 -21.55
C ARG A 354 12.82 -16.84 -20.99
N TYR A 355 13.46 -17.08 -19.87
CA TYR A 355 13.45 -18.38 -19.21
C TYR A 355 12.04 -18.80 -18.83
N TYR A 356 11.31 -18.00 -18.07
CA TYR A 356 9.99 -18.39 -17.58
C TYR A 356 8.88 -18.37 -18.64
N LEU A 357 9.09 -17.74 -19.79
CA LEU A 357 8.17 -17.87 -20.93
C LEU A 357 8.29 -19.25 -21.61
N LEU A 358 9.42 -19.94 -21.47
CA LEU A 358 9.68 -21.26 -22.02
C LEU A 358 9.47 -22.40 -21.01
N HIS A 359 9.42 -22.10 -19.72
CA HIS A 359 9.36 -23.10 -18.64
C HIS A 359 8.02 -23.04 -17.89
N ASP A 360 6.94 -23.38 -18.59
CA ASP A 360 5.57 -23.28 -18.07
C ASP A 360 5.35 -24.05 -16.78
N TYR A 361 5.86 -25.30 -16.70
CA TYR A 361 5.70 -26.13 -15.51
C TYR A 361 6.35 -25.51 -14.26
N GLU A 362 7.57 -25.02 -14.39
CA GLU A 362 8.28 -24.40 -13.27
C GLU A 362 7.61 -23.09 -12.86
N ARG A 363 7.21 -22.27 -13.84
CA ARG A 363 6.48 -21.01 -13.60
C ARG A 363 5.19 -21.27 -12.83
N GLU A 364 4.42 -22.28 -13.24
CA GLU A 364 3.15 -22.64 -12.58
C GLU A 364 3.36 -23.16 -11.15
N ARG A 365 4.39 -23.99 -10.94
CA ARG A 365 4.77 -24.49 -9.62
C ARG A 365 5.12 -23.33 -8.67
N ILE A 366 5.93 -22.38 -9.13
CA ILE A 366 6.31 -21.19 -8.33
C ILE A 366 5.10 -20.28 -8.09
N ARG A 367 4.26 -20.09 -9.10
CA ARG A 367 3.01 -19.33 -8.99
C ARG A 367 2.12 -19.87 -7.88
N GLN A 368 1.88 -21.19 -7.86
CA GLN A 368 1.05 -21.83 -6.86
C GLN A 368 1.68 -21.73 -5.47
N ALA A 369 2.96 -21.98 -5.34
CA ALA A 369 3.66 -21.87 -4.04
C ALA A 369 3.66 -20.42 -3.51
N GLY A 370 3.78 -19.43 -4.38
CA GLY A 370 3.67 -18.01 -4.02
C GLY A 370 2.27 -17.61 -3.53
N TYR A 371 1.24 -18.13 -4.19
CA TYR A 371 -0.14 -17.99 -3.74
C TYR A 371 -0.32 -18.60 -2.35
N ASP A 372 0.03 -19.86 -2.16
CA ASP A 372 -0.13 -20.60 -0.90
C ASP A 372 0.64 -19.91 0.24
N ARG A 373 1.87 -19.47 -0.04
CA ARG A 373 2.69 -18.70 0.93
C ARG A 373 2.00 -17.41 1.33
N THR A 374 1.45 -16.66 0.36
CA THR A 374 0.78 -15.38 0.63
C THR A 374 -0.47 -15.56 1.48
N MET A 375 -1.27 -16.60 1.17
CA MET A 375 -2.52 -16.85 1.87
C MET A 375 -2.31 -17.41 3.29
N SER A 376 -1.27 -18.23 3.51
CA SER A 376 -1.05 -18.93 4.79
C SER A 376 -0.17 -18.15 5.80
N ALA A 377 0.66 -17.19 5.34
CA ALA A 377 1.66 -16.56 6.19
C ALA A 377 1.22 -15.28 6.89
N GLY A 378 -0.07 -15.02 7.01
CA GLY A 378 -0.59 -13.86 7.74
C GLY A 378 -0.30 -12.53 7.04
N HIS A 379 -0.44 -12.47 5.72
CA HIS A 379 -0.15 -11.28 4.93
C HIS A 379 -1.40 -10.44 4.57
N SER A 380 -2.57 -10.71 5.16
CA SER A 380 -3.77 -9.91 4.93
C SER A 380 -3.72 -8.54 5.66
N TYR A 381 -4.53 -7.58 5.22
CA TYR A 381 -4.71 -6.32 5.97
C TYR A 381 -5.39 -6.55 7.31
N ARG A 382 -6.20 -7.59 7.47
CA ARG A 382 -6.71 -8.03 8.78
C ARG A 382 -5.55 -8.31 9.74
N ASN A 383 -4.54 -9.06 9.31
CA ASN A 383 -3.36 -9.32 10.15
C ASN A 383 -2.55 -8.06 10.43
N ARG A 384 -2.50 -7.07 9.53
CA ARG A 384 -1.85 -5.77 9.78
C ARG A 384 -2.60 -4.96 10.82
N LEU A 385 -3.93 -4.94 10.73
CA LEU A 385 -4.78 -4.31 11.75
C LEU A 385 -4.54 -4.96 13.11
N GLU A 386 -4.55 -6.28 13.18
CA GLU A 386 -4.28 -7.04 14.42
C GLU A 386 -2.91 -6.71 15.03
N GLN A 387 -1.85 -6.58 14.20
CA GLN A 387 -0.53 -6.14 14.65
C GLN A 387 -0.57 -4.72 15.25
N ILE A 388 -1.31 -3.80 14.64
CA ILE A 388 -1.49 -2.43 15.13
C ILE A 388 -2.25 -2.43 16.46
N LEU A 389 -3.35 -3.19 16.55
CA LEU A 389 -4.15 -3.30 17.77
C LEU A 389 -3.35 -3.91 18.92
N GLN A 390 -2.57 -4.95 18.64
CA GLN A 390 -1.69 -5.58 19.62
C GLN A 390 -0.61 -4.62 20.11
N ALA A 391 0.01 -3.84 19.21
CA ALA A 391 1.00 -2.83 19.60
C ALA A 391 0.41 -1.73 20.50
N ALA A 392 -0.86 -1.36 20.28
CA ALA A 392 -1.59 -0.38 21.07
C ALA A 392 -2.18 -0.93 22.38
N SER A 393 -2.15 -2.25 22.59
CA SER A 393 -2.64 -2.84 23.83
C SER A 393 -1.66 -2.61 24.97
N PRO A 394 -2.13 -2.33 26.20
CA PRO A 394 -1.25 -2.23 27.37
C PRO A 394 -0.46 -3.52 27.52
N GLN A 395 0.87 -3.44 27.41
CA GLN A 395 1.73 -4.57 27.75
C GLN A 395 1.51 -4.93 29.21
N PRO A 396 1.30 -6.21 29.57
CA PRO A 396 1.30 -6.59 30.97
C PRO A 396 2.64 -6.14 31.55
N LYS A 397 2.59 -5.27 32.59
CA LYS A 397 3.80 -4.89 33.32
C LYS A 397 4.50 -6.18 33.72
N SER A 398 5.69 -6.44 33.20
CA SER A 398 6.53 -7.51 33.70
C SER A 398 6.71 -7.28 35.19
N ILE A 399 6.13 -8.16 36.03
CA ILE A 399 6.38 -8.17 37.45
C ILE A 399 7.86 -8.50 37.56
N GLN A 400 8.69 -7.48 37.78
CA GLN A 400 10.04 -7.70 38.26
C GLN A 400 9.90 -8.31 39.66
N LEU A 401 9.96 -9.62 39.74
CA LEU A 401 10.24 -10.30 40.96
C LEU A 401 11.62 -9.80 41.42
N ARG A 402 11.59 -8.88 42.40
CA ARG A 402 12.80 -8.58 43.18
C ARG A 402 13.13 -9.85 43.97
N VAL A 403 14.18 -10.53 43.58
CA VAL A 403 14.89 -11.53 44.38
C VAL A 403 15.87 -10.81 45.27
#